data_5a5bbe9568648ac5be6d2d0fb279a5c9
#
_entry.id   5a5bbe9568648ac5be6d2d0fb279a5c9
#
_cell.length_a   1.000
_cell.length_b   1.000
_cell.length_c   1.000
_cell.angle_alpha   90.00
_cell.angle_beta   90.00
_cell.angle_gamma   90.00
#
_symmetry.space_group_name_H-M   'P 1'
#
loop_
_entity.id
_entity.type
_entity.pdbx_description
1 polymer ?
#
loop_
_entity_poly.entity_id
_entity_poly.type
_entity_poly.pdbx_seq_one_letter_code
_entity_poly.pdbx_strand_id
1 'polypeptide(L)'
;MLDMKLLRDRTEFVRERLATRNAGDEARVSEVLALDESRRAALAEAEQLKARRNSTSKEIGGLIGQKRLDEAESKKAEVRALGDRITELDKTAAQAEESRDSLLLMIPNLPHASVALGKDAADNPEIRVHGQKASFEFTPYNHVELCERLKLIDFARGAKLSGSGFLLYTGWGARLERALINFLLDLHQREHGYTEVAPPYIVGEHCMIGVGQFPKFRDQAYAVQEGLDTSTMGKLYLLPTAEAPVANIHREEILAEKQLPVCYCAYSPCFRAEAGAAGLGTRGMIRVHQFDKVELIKVVHPDQGYEELEKMVHNAETVLQRLGLHYRVINLCTGDMGFAAAKTYDIEVWAPGQGTYLEVSSCSNCEDYQSRRMNLRFKRESDGLNLFPHLLNGSGTALARLFVALVETHQQADGSIRVPEPLQPYLGADVIPLAS
;
A
#
# COMPACT_ATOMS: atom_id res chain seq x y z
N MET A 1 10.86 -2.71 0.06
CA MET A 1 12.15 -2.00 0.10
C MET A 1 13.00 -2.36 -1.10
N LEU A 2 13.93 -1.49 -1.49
CA LEU A 2 14.80 -1.76 -2.64
C LEU A 2 15.74 -2.94 -2.37
N ASP A 3 16.17 -3.62 -3.44
CA ASP A 3 17.16 -4.70 -3.37
C ASP A 3 18.55 -4.14 -3.10
N MET A 4 19.24 -4.62 -2.05
CA MET A 4 20.62 -4.25 -1.75
C MET A 4 21.60 -4.59 -2.87
N LYS A 5 21.34 -5.67 -3.62
CA LYS A 5 22.16 -6.02 -4.78
C LYS A 5 22.01 -4.97 -5.89
N LEU A 6 20.78 -4.53 -6.17
CA LEU A 6 20.52 -3.47 -7.13
C LEU A 6 21.21 -2.16 -6.73
N LEU A 7 21.13 -1.78 -5.45
CA LEU A 7 21.79 -0.59 -4.90
C LEU A 7 23.31 -0.62 -5.09
N ARG A 8 23.96 -1.77 -4.89
CA ARG A 8 25.41 -1.93 -5.09
C ARG A 8 25.83 -1.96 -6.55
N ASP A 9 25.12 -2.78 -7.34
CA ASP A 9 25.55 -3.11 -8.70
C ASP A 9 25.17 -2.01 -9.71
N ARG A 10 24.14 -1.21 -9.38
CA ARG A 10 23.58 -0.17 -10.28
C ARG A 10 23.29 1.14 -9.52
N THR A 11 24.20 1.57 -8.68
CA THR A 11 24.05 2.74 -7.78
C THR A 11 23.57 3.99 -8.52
N GLU A 12 24.20 4.35 -9.64
CA GLU A 12 23.85 5.57 -10.38
C GLU A 12 22.45 5.47 -10.99
N PHE A 13 22.08 4.33 -11.56
CA PHE A 13 20.72 4.09 -12.04
C PHE A 13 19.68 4.30 -10.93
N VAL A 14 19.95 3.77 -9.72
CA VAL A 14 19.03 3.96 -8.58
C VAL A 14 18.91 5.42 -8.19
N ARG A 15 20.02 6.15 -8.14
CA ARG A 15 20.03 7.58 -7.85
C ARG A 15 19.27 8.39 -8.88
N GLU A 16 19.52 8.15 -10.16
CA GLU A 16 18.83 8.81 -11.26
C GLU A 16 17.31 8.58 -11.17
N ARG A 17 16.87 7.33 -10.95
CA ARG A 17 15.44 7.02 -10.84
C ARG A 17 14.79 7.64 -9.60
N LEU A 18 15.46 7.65 -8.45
CA LEU A 18 14.97 8.31 -7.23
C LEU A 18 14.89 9.82 -7.41
N ALA A 19 15.88 10.44 -8.06
CA ALA A 19 15.90 11.88 -8.31
C ALA A 19 14.69 12.35 -9.13
N THR A 20 14.14 11.49 -10.03
CA THR A 20 12.92 11.82 -10.79
C THR A 20 11.68 12.02 -9.93
N ARG A 21 11.67 11.53 -8.68
CA ARG A 21 10.56 11.76 -7.72
C ARG A 21 10.58 13.17 -7.10
N ASN A 22 11.64 13.95 -7.32
CA ASN A 22 11.81 15.32 -6.81
C ASN A 22 11.75 15.45 -5.27
N ALA A 23 11.99 14.35 -4.52
CA ALA A 23 11.89 14.30 -3.05
C ALA A 23 13.26 14.32 -2.33
N GLY A 24 14.39 14.26 -3.07
CA GLY A 24 15.73 14.23 -2.50
C GLY A 24 16.13 12.89 -1.88
N ASP A 25 15.37 11.83 -2.11
CA ASP A 25 15.61 10.52 -1.49
C ASP A 25 16.87 9.83 -2.04
N GLU A 26 17.39 10.23 -3.21
CA GLU A 26 18.64 9.75 -3.80
C GLU A 26 19.87 10.01 -2.91
N ALA A 27 19.82 11.03 -2.06
CA ALA A 27 20.90 11.35 -1.13
C ALA A 27 21.15 10.22 -0.09
N ARG A 28 20.09 9.50 0.30
CA ARG A 28 20.16 8.40 1.28
C ARG A 28 20.89 7.17 0.77
N VAL A 29 21.02 7.01 -0.54
CA VAL A 29 21.70 5.85 -1.16
C VAL A 29 23.14 5.71 -0.69
N SER A 30 23.85 6.84 -0.55
CA SER A 30 25.25 6.83 -0.10
C SER A 30 25.40 6.29 1.34
N GLU A 31 24.51 6.69 2.23
CA GLU A 31 24.52 6.27 3.63
C GLU A 31 24.17 4.79 3.77
N VAL A 32 23.18 4.31 3.03
CA VAL A 32 22.82 2.88 2.98
C VAL A 32 24.00 2.04 2.50
N LEU A 33 24.70 2.47 1.45
CA LEU A 33 25.87 1.75 0.92
C LEU A 33 27.04 1.75 1.90
N ALA A 34 27.30 2.86 2.60
CA ALA A 34 28.34 2.93 3.63
C ALA A 34 28.05 1.98 4.81
N LEU A 35 26.81 1.89 5.25
CA LEU A 35 26.40 0.94 6.30
C LEU A 35 26.51 -0.53 5.82
N ASP A 36 26.15 -0.82 4.58
CA ASP A 36 26.33 -2.16 4.00
C ASP A 36 27.80 -2.54 3.88
N GLU A 37 28.67 -1.62 3.50
CA GLU A 37 30.11 -1.83 3.44
C GLU A 37 30.70 -2.11 4.85
N SER A 38 30.34 -1.29 5.84
CA SER A 38 30.73 -1.47 7.24
C SER A 38 30.32 -2.85 7.77
N ARG A 39 29.06 -3.24 7.52
CA ARG A 39 28.54 -4.57 7.90
C ARG A 39 29.35 -5.69 7.26
N ARG A 40 29.59 -5.62 5.95
CA ARG A 40 30.34 -6.66 5.21
C ARG A 40 31.78 -6.75 5.67
N ALA A 41 32.43 -5.62 5.94
CA ALA A 41 33.81 -5.60 6.45
C ALA A 41 33.90 -6.24 7.84
N ALA A 42 32.99 -5.88 8.75
CA ALA A 42 32.94 -6.46 10.10
C ALA A 42 32.70 -7.98 10.07
N LEU A 43 31.75 -8.46 9.21
CA LEU A 43 31.52 -9.89 9.07
C LEU A 43 32.72 -10.64 8.48
N ALA A 44 33.38 -10.08 7.46
CA ALA A 44 34.55 -10.69 6.84
C ALA A 44 35.74 -10.81 7.84
N GLU A 45 35.99 -9.76 8.63
CA GLU A 45 37.01 -9.79 9.70
C GLU A 45 36.61 -10.82 10.79
N ALA A 46 35.38 -10.82 11.23
CA ALA A 46 34.87 -11.78 12.23
C ALA A 46 35.07 -13.23 11.78
N GLU A 47 34.77 -13.56 10.50
CA GLU A 47 34.93 -14.92 9.94
C GLU A 47 36.43 -15.32 9.91
N GLN A 48 37.32 -14.41 9.53
CA GLN A 48 38.77 -14.67 9.58
C GLN A 48 39.24 -14.93 11.01
N LEU A 49 38.79 -14.14 11.98
CA LEU A 49 39.13 -14.32 13.38
C LEU A 49 38.55 -15.61 13.99
N LYS A 50 37.31 -15.99 13.60
CA LYS A 50 36.68 -17.28 13.97
C LYS A 50 37.53 -18.45 13.46
N ALA A 51 37.97 -18.42 12.20
CA ALA A 51 38.87 -19.41 11.65
C ALA A 51 40.22 -19.51 12.42
N ARG A 52 40.88 -18.35 12.72
CA ARG A 52 42.08 -18.28 13.51
C ARG A 52 41.88 -18.83 14.93
N ARG A 53 40.82 -18.42 15.62
CA ARG A 53 40.47 -18.92 16.95
C ARG A 53 40.33 -20.45 16.97
N ASN A 54 39.67 -21.03 15.96
CA ASN A 54 39.49 -22.48 15.85
C ASN A 54 40.87 -23.19 15.64
N SER A 55 41.76 -22.64 14.81
CA SER A 55 43.12 -23.18 14.60
C SER A 55 43.94 -23.12 15.90
N THR A 56 43.99 -21.95 16.54
CA THR A 56 44.73 -21.75 17.80
C THR A 56 44.18 -22.67 18.93
N SER A 57 42.88 -22.90 18.98
CA SER A 57 42.26 -23.82 19.93
C SER A 57 42.72 -25.28 19.74
N LYS A 58 42.93 -25.73 18.49
CA LYS A 58 43.52 -27.05 18.19
C LYS A 58 44.98 -27.13 18.61
N GLU A 59 45.77 -26.06 18.39
CA GLU A 59 47.17 -25.96 18.83
C GLU A 59 47.29 -26.09 20.35
N ILE A 60 46.40 -25.43 21.10
CA ILE A 60 46.37 -25.54 22.58
C ILE A 60 46.20 -26.99 23.01
N GLY A 61 45.28 -27.74 22.37
CA GLY A 61 45.11 -29.17 22.64
C GLY A 61 46.39 -29.98 22.43
N GLY A 62 47.11 -29.68 21.33
CA GLY A 62 48.41 -30.31 21.04
C GLY A 62 49.51 -29.96 22.09
N LEU A 63 49.59 -28.68 22.48
CA LEU A 63 50.57 -28.21 23.48
C LEU A 63 50.34 -28.83 24.87
N ILE A 64 49.09 -28.96 25.28
CA ILE A 64 48.70 -29.62 26.55
C ILE A 64 49.09 -31.09 26.51
N GLY A 65 48.84 -31.80 25.40
CA GLY A 65 49.27 -33.17 25.19
C GLY A 65 50.80 -33.37 25.30
N GLN A 66 51.57 -32.34 24.86
CA GLN A 66 53.03 -32.30 24.94
C GLN A 66 53.56 -31.76 26.28
N LYS A 67 52.69 -31.43 27.26
CA LYS A 67 53.04 -30.84 28.57
C LYS A 67 53.70 -29.45 28.49
N ARG A 68 53.54 -28.70 27.40
CA ARG A 68 54.04 -27.34 27.18
C ARG A 68 53.04 -26.33 27.74
N LEU A 69 52.89 -26.29 29.07
CA LEU A 69 51.79 -25.56 29.74
C LEU A 69 51.87 -24.04 29.60
N ASP A 70 53.10 -23.47 29.69
CA ASP A 70 53.28 -22.00 29.57
C ASP A 70 52.87 -21.48 28.18
N GLU A 71 53.22 -22.22 27.13
CA GLU A 71 52.85 -21.87 25.78
C GLU A 71 51.33 -22.06 25.53
N ALA A 72 50.75 -23.10 26.16
CA ALA A 72 49.31 -23.30 26.14
C ALA A 72 48.54 -22.14 26.80
N GLU A 73 49.05 -21.61 27.94
CA GLU A 73 48.44 -20.45 28.60
C GLU A 73 48.58 -19.16 27.78
N SER A 74 49.69 -18.92 27.11
CA SER A 74 49.86 -17.80 26.17
C SER A 74 48.84 -17.88 25.04
N LYS A 75 48.68 -19.07 24.44
CA LYS A 75 47.68 -19.30 23.37
C LYS A 75 46.25 -19.18 23.87
N LYS A 76 45.92 -19.54 25.09
CA LYS A 76 44.58 -19.33 25.69
C LYS A 76 44.31 -17.84 25.83
N ALA A 77 45.28 -17.00 26.22
CA ALA A 77 45.10 -15.55 26.25
C ALA A 77 44.83 -14.98 24.87
N GLU A 78 45.53 -15.47 23.81
CA GLU A 78 45.25 -15.12 22.42
C GLU A 78 43.81 -15.48 22.02
N VAL A 79 43.37 -16.71 22.31
CA VAL A 79 42.01 -17.16 22.00
C VAL A 79 40.96 -16.28 22.69
N ARG A 80 41.20 -15.85 23.93
CA ARG A 80 40.31 -14.94 24.65
C ARG A 80 40.22 -13.59 23.97
N ALA A 81 41.35 -12.97 23.61
CA ALA A 81 41.38 -11.70 22.90
C ALA A 81 40.70 -11.77 21.52
N LEU A 82 40.90 -12.89 20.78
CA LEU A 82 40.17 -13.14 19.55
C LEU A 82 38.65 -13.24 19.80
N GLY A 83 38.21 -13.89 20.87
CA GLY A 83 36.79 -13.98 21.25
C GLY A 83 36.17 -12.61 21.52
N ASP A 84 36.86 -11.76 22.27
CA ASP A 84 36.39 -10.40 22.58
C ASP A 84 36.27 -9.56 21.30
N ARG A 85 37.26 -9.63 20.40
CA ARG A 85 37.21 -8.91 19.11
C ARG A 85 36.10 -9.41 18.18
N ILE A 86 35.85 -10.72 18.13
CA ILE A 86 34.75 -11.30 17.36
C ILE A 86 33.41 -10.77 17.89
N THR A 87 33.23 -10.70 19.21
CA THR A 87 31.98 -10.19 19.81
C THR A 87 31.73 -8.72 19.46
N GLU A 88 32.81 -7.90 19.47
CA GLU A 88 32.74 -6.50 19.06
C GLU A 88 32.33 -6.34 17.58
N LEU A 89 32.94 -7.14 16.70
CA LEU A 89 32.63 -7.13 15.26
C LEU A 89 31.21 -7.62 14.97
N ASP A 90 30.76 -8.69 15.62
CA ASP A 90 29.39 -9.19 15.49
C ASP A 90 28.36 -8.11 15.94
N LYS A 91 28.69 -7.35 17.02
CA LYS A 91 27.87 -6.20 17.45
C LYS A 91 27.86 -5.07 16.42
N THR A 92 29.02 -4.73 15.88
CA THR A 92 29.17 -3.69 14.83
C THR A 92 28.36 -4.08 13.59
N ALA A 93 28.45 -5.33 13.16
CA ALA A 93 27.68 -5.84 12.02
C ALA A 93 26.18 -5.75 12.25
N ALA A 94 25.71 -6.14 13.44
CA ALA A 94 24.28 -6.07 13.79
C ALA A 94 23.76 -4.63 13.83
N GLN A 95 24.52 -3.70 14.41
CA GLN A 95 24.14 -2.27 14.43
C GLN A 95 24.11 -1.66 13.03
N ALA A 96 25.11 -1.98 12.20
CA ALA A 96 25.13 -1.50 10.81
C ALA A 96 23.93 -2.07 10.00
N GLU A 97 23.56 -3.33 10.23
CA GLU A 97 22.38 -3.96 9.61
C GLU A 97 21.08 -3.27 10.02
N GLU A 98 20.85 -3.06 11.31
CA GLU A 98 19.67 -2.39 11.83
C GLU A 98 19.53 -0.96 11.29
N SER A 99 20.63 -0.19 11.29
CA SER A 99 20.64 1.18 10.76
C SER A 99 20.38 1.21 9.26
N ARG A 100 21.03 0.32 8.50
CA ARG A 100 20.82 0.16 7.06
C ARG A 100 19.37 -0.16 6.73
N ASP A 101 18.80 -1.14 7.41
CA ASP A 101 17.43 -1.59 7.14
C ASP A 101 16.40 -0.51 7.52
N SER A 102 16.64 0.23 8.60
CA SER A 102 15.83 1.40 8.96
C SER A 102 15.86 2.48 7.89
N LEU A 103 17.02 2.78 7.30
CA LEU A 103 17.13 3.74 6.20
C LEU A 103 16.48 3.22 4.91
N LEU A 104 16.63 1.93 4.59
CA LEU A 104 15.97 1.31 3.43
C LEU A 104 14.45 1.40 3.49
N LEU A 105 13.88 1.33 4.70
CA LEU A 105 12.44 1.52 4.89
C LEU A 105 11.99 2.95 4.59
N MET A 106 12.88 3.93 4.58
CA MET A 106 12.61 5.35 4.29
C MET A 106 12.85 5.73 2.82
N ILE A 107 13.36 4.82 1.98
CA ILE A 107 13.59 5.06 0.56
C ILE A 107 12.38 4.55 -0.22
N PRO A 108 11.75 5.36 -1.11
CA PRO A 108 10.62 4.94 -1.93
C PRO A 108 11.03 3.91 -2.99
N ASN A 109 10.02 3.31 -3.64
CA ASN A 109 10.25 2.47 -4.80
C ASN A 109 10.72 3.28 -6.01
N LEU A 110 11.38 2.62 -6.96
CA LEU A 110 11.85 3.25 -8.20
C LEU A 110 10.69 3.40 -9.19
N PRO A 111 10.48 4.57 -9.80
CA PRO A 111 9.55 4.70 -10.91
C PRO A 111 9.95 3.79 -12.07
N HIS A 112 9.00 3.10 -12.69
CA HIS A 112 9.24 2.30 -13.89
C HIS A 112 9.59 3.20 -15.10
N ALA A 113 10.36 2.68 -16.06
CA ALA A 113 10.83 3.44 -17.23
C ALA A 113 9.70 4.04 -18.08
N SER A 114 8.51 3.43 -18.08
CA SER A 114 7.34 3.92 -18.81
C SER A 114 6.57 5.03 -18.11
N VAL A 115 6.97 5.44 -16.91
CA VAL A 115 6.32 6.54 -16.18
C VAL A 115 6.85 7.87 -16.69
N ALA A 116 5.94 8.79 -17.00
CA ALA A 116 6.28 10.13 -17.47
C ALA A 116 7.03 10.92 -16.37
N LEU A 117 8.04 11.69 -16.78
CA LEU A 117 8.70 12.62 -15.88
C LEU A 117 7.76 13.80 -15.60
N GLY A 118 7.63 14.18 -14.35
CA GLY A 118 6.79 15.30 -13.93
C GLY A 118 7.04 15.67 -12.48
N LYS A 119 6.48 16.81 -12.04
CA LYS A 119 6.68 17.35 -10.68
C LYS A 119 5.51 17.05 -9.75
N ASP A 120 4.31 17.16 -10.26
CA ASP A 120 3.07 17.05 -9.47
C ASP A 120 1.89 16.61 -10.35
N ALA A 121 0.68 16.58 -9.79
CA ALA A 121 -0.53 16.13 -10.45
C ALA A 121 -0.88 16.88 -11.78
N ALA A 122 -0.37 18.09 -11.98
CA ALA A 122 -0.59 18.83 -13.23
C ALA A 122 0.15 18.21 -14.43
N ASP A 123 1.20 17.45 -14.17
CA ASP A 123 2.02 16.76 -15.17
C ASP A 123 1.53 15.33 -15.48
N ASN A 124 0.45 14.87 -14.86
CA ASN A 124 -0.09 13.53 -15.09
C ASN A 124 -0.75 13.41 -16.47
N PRO A 125 -0.25 12.56 -17.38
CA PRO A 125 -0.87 12.41 -18.70
C PRO A 125 -2.22 11.68 -18.59
N GLU A 126 -3.25 12.23 -19.25
CA GLU A 126 -4.51 11.56 -19.50
C GLU A 126 -4.29 10.44 -20.53
N ILE A 127 -4.65 9.22 -20.18
CA ILE A 127 -4.43 8.03 -21.02
C ILE A 127 -5.65 7.74 -21.87
N ARG A 128 -6.85 7.83 -21.27
CA ARG A 128 -8.13 7.59 -21.93
C ARG A 128 -9.30 8.21 -21.18
N VAL A 129 -10.37 8.43 -21.91
CA VAL A 129 -11.64 8.94 -21.40
C VAL A 129 -12.76 7.99 -21.81
N HIS A 130 -13.74 7.77 -20.94
CA HIS A 130 -14.91 6.94 -21.23
C HIS A 130 -16.21 7.70 -21.02
N GLY A 131 -17.15 7.49 -21.94
CA GLY A 131 -18.49 8.08 -21.89
C GLY A 131 -18.52 9.59 -22.16
N GLN A 132 -19.64 10.20 -21.85
CA GLN A 132 -19.85 11.65 -21.97
C GLN A 132 -20.26 12.22 -20.62
N LYS A 133 -19.82 13.45 -20.33
CA LYS A 133 -20.28 14.18 -19.15
C LYS A 133 -21.79 14.33 -19.18
N ALA A 134 -22.43 14.05 -18.04
CA ALA A 134 -23.87 14.24 -17.92
C ALA A 134 -24.24 15.70 -18.23
N SER A 135 -25.28 15.88 -19.06
CA SER A 135 -25.87 17.18 -19.35
C SER A 135 -27.28 17.23 -18.80
N PHE A 136 -27.69 18.35 -18.24
CA PHE A 136 -28.99 18.56 -17.61
C PHE A 136 -29.69 19.74 -18.26
N GLU A 137 -31.02 19.64 -18.42
CA GLU A 137 -31.89 20.76 -18.81
C GLU A 137 -32.23 21.67 -17.61
N PHE A 138 -31.73 21.33 -16.44
CA PHE A 138 -31.92 22.05 -15.18
C PHE A 138 -30.54 22.29 -14.50
N THR A 139 -30.48 23.17 -13.51
CA THR A 139 -29.27 23.36 -12.70
C THR A 139 -29.08 22.18 -11.77
N PRO A 140 -28.03 21.37 -11.92
CA PRO A 140 -27.82 20.21 -11.06
C PRO A 140 -27.43 20.63 -9.66
N TYR A 141 -27.99 19.96 -8.66
CA TYR A 141 -27.58 20.07 -7.27
C TYR A 141 -26.22 19.37 -7.06
N ASN A 142 -25.42 19.88 -6.13
CA ASN A 142 -24.26 19.16 -5.65
C ASN A 142 -24.66 18.08 -4.63
N HIS A 143 -23.71 17.16 -4.33
CA HIS A 143 -24.00 16.03 -3.43
C HIS A 143 -24.40 16.45 -2.01
N VAL A 144 -23.94 17.60 -1.48
CA VAL A 144 -24.33 18.07 -0.15
C VAL A 144 -25.82 18.43 -0.15
N GLU A 145 -26.26 19.21 -1.14
CA GLU A 145 -27.65 19.59 -1.33
C GLU A 145 -28.55 18.37 -1.54
N LEU A 146 -28.13 17.40 -2.38
CA LEU A 146 -28.87 16.16 -2.59
C LEU A 146 -28.96 15.32 -1.31
N CYS A 147 -27.87 15.17 -0.59
CA CYS A 147 -27.85 14.44 0.68
C CYS A 147 -28.75 15.04 1.73
N GLU A 148 -28.82 16.36 1.83
CA GLU A 148 -29.70 17.08 2.76
C GLU A 148 -31.18 16.92 2.35
N ARG A 149 -31.52 17.15 1.07
CA ARG A 149 -32.88 17.07 0.54
C ARG A 149 -33.48 15.66 0.65
N LEU A 150 -32.66 14.63 0.34
CA LEU A 150 -33.07 13.23 0.35
C LEU A 150 -32.82 12.56 1.72
N LYS A 151 -32.26 13.26 2.68
CA LYS A 151 -31.85 12.73 3.99
C LYS A 151 -30.96 11.49 3.88
N LEU A 152 -30.00 11.50 2.93
CA LEU A 152 -29.07 10.39 2.72
C LEU A 152 -27.97 10.37 3.78
N ILE A 153 -27.49 11.56 4.17
CA ILE A 153 -26.43 11.75 5.14
C ILE A 153 -26.82 12.86 6.11
N ASP A 154 -26.65 12.60 7.41
CA ASP A 154 -26.76 13.59 8.45
C ASP A 154 -25.37 14.07 8.88
N PHE A 155 -24.88 15.11 8.21
CA PHE A 155 -23.56 15.67 8.46
C PHE A 155 -23.43 16.23 9.87
N ALA A 156 -24.49 16.88 10.39
CA ALA A 156 -24.47 17.49 11.71
C ALA A 156 -24.38 16.44 12.83
N ARG A 157 -25.16 15.36 12.72
CA ARG A 157 -25.08 14.27 13.68
C ARG A 157 -23.81 13.45 13.53
N GLY A 158 -23.30 13.24 12.31
CA GLY A 158 -22.00 12.63 12.08
C GLY A 158 -20.87 13.37 12.80
N ALA A 159 -20.82 14.70 12.63
CA ALA A 159 -19.86 15.55 13.33
C ALA A 159 -20.05 15.54 14.86
N LYS A 160 -21.29 15.44 15.35
CA LYS A 160 -21.58 15.32 16.79
C LYS A 160 -21.03 14.02 17.39
N LEU A 161 -21.01 12.92 16.62
CA LEU A 161 -20.55 11.61 17.08
C LEU A 161 -19.03 11.54 17.20
N SER A 162 -18.30 12.05 16.19
CA SER A 162 -16.85 11.79 16.08
C SER A 162 -16.03 13.00 15.62
N GLY A 163 -16.64 14.15 15.46
CA GLY A 163 -15.99 15.36 14.97
C GLY A 163 -16.22 15.60 13.46
N SER A 164 -15.68 16.70 12.96
CA SER A 164 -15.74 17.05 11.53
C SER A 164 -15.09 15.98 10.68
N GLY A 165 -15.62 15.73 9.47
CA GLY A 165 -15.10 14.72 8.57
C GLY A 165 -15.55 13.29 8.83
N PHE A 166 -16.51 13.07 9.77
CA PHE A 166 -17.21 11.81 9.95
C PHE A 166 -18.66 11.91 9.45
N LEU A 167 -19.09 10.89 8.73
CA LEU A 167 -20.40 10.83 8.08
C LEU A 167 -21.37 9.93 8.85
N LEU A 168 -22.65 10.32 8.90
CA LEU A 168 -23.73 9.45 9.33
C LEU A 168 -24.67 9.19 8.16
N TYR A 169 -24.52 8.06 7.52
CA TYR A 169 -25.46 7.62 6.48
C TYR A 169 -26.81 7.25 7.10
N THR A 170 -27.90 7.69 6.48
CA THR A 170 -29.27 7.48 6.98
C THR A 170 -30.20 6.97 5.90
N GLY A 171 -31.22 6.20 6.26
CA GLY A 171 -32.28 5.78 5.35
C GLY A 171 -31.78 5.20 4.02
N TRP A 172 -32.13 5.86 2.93
CA TRP A 172 -31.70 5.47 1.58
C TRP A 172 -30.18 5.60 1.38
N GLY A 173 -29.52 6.53 2.05
CA GLY A 173 -28.06 6.68 1.98
C GLY A 173 -27.34 5.44 2.52
N ALA A 174 -27.73 4.94 3.69
CA ALA A 174 -27.15 3.72 4.27
C ALA A 174 -27.47 2.47 3.43
N ARG A 175 -28.67 2.43 2.80
CA ARG A 175 -29.02 1.34 1.88
C ARG A 175 -28.19 1.39 0.60
N LEU A 176 -27.96 2.57 0.04
CA LEU A 176 -27.16 2.77 -1.18
C LEU A 176 -25.68 2.40 -0.91
N GLU A 177 -25.10 2.81 0.21
CA GLU A 177 -23.73 2.46 0.58
C GLU A 177 -23.55 0.93 0.64
N ARG A 178 -24.46 0.23 1.34
CA ARG A 178 -24.46 -1.24 1.40
C ARG A 178 -24.71 -1.89 0.04
N ALA A 179 -25.57 -1.32 -0.79
CA ALA A 179 -25.83 -1.81 -2.15
C ALA A 179 -24.57 -1.72 -3.02
N LEU A 180 -23.84 -0.61 -2.93
CA LEU A 180 -22.56 -0.43 -3.63
C LEU A 180 -21.53 -1.45 -3.17
N ILE A 181 -21.37 -1.66 -1.85
CA ILE A 181 -20.43 -2.66 -1.31
C ILE A 181 -20.70 -4.04 -1.89
N ASN A 182 -21.97 -4.50 -1.82
CA ASN A 182 -22.34 -5.83 -2.29
C ASN A 182 -22.18 -5.95 -3.81
N PHE A 183 -22.57 -4.93 -4.58
CA PHE A 183 -22.42 -4.90 -6.02
C PHE A 183 -20.93 -5.01 -6.43
N LEU A 184 -20.04 -4.25 -5.78
CA LEU A 184 -18.61 -4.26 -6.07
C LEU A 184 -17.97 -5.62 -5.77
N LEU A 185 -18.26 -6.19 -4.60
CA LEU A 185 -17.74 -7.52 -4.22
C LEU A 185 -18.21 -8.60 -5.18
N ASP A 186 -19.51 -8.63 -5.49
CA ASP A 186 -20.09 -9.60 -6.42
C ASP A 186 -19.50 -9.47 -7.84
N LEU A 187 -19.33 -8.24 -8.33
CA LEU A 187 -18.73 -7.98 -9.64
C LEU A 187 -17.30 -8.52 -9.72
N HIS A 188 -16.47 -8.18 -8.72
CA HIS A 188 -15.07 -8.61 -8.74
C HIS A 188 -14.90 -10.12 -8.55
N GLN A 189 -15.76 -10.77 -7.76
CA GLN A 189 -15.74 -12.23 -7.63
C GLN A 189 -16.22 -12.93 -8.90
N ARG A 190 -17.40 -12.56 -9.40
CA ARG A 190 -18.08 -13.32 -10.46
C ARG A 190 -17.52 -13.09 -11.85
N GLU A 191 -17.07 -11.85 -12.14
CA GLU A 191 -16.63 -11.48 -13.48
C GLU A 191 -15.11 -11.34 -13.58
N HIS A 192 -14.42 -10.96 -12.49
CA HIS A 192 -13.00 -10.65 -12.54
C HIS A 192 -12.12 -11.71 -11.86
N GLY A 193 -12.71 -12.76 -11.28
CA GLY A 193 -11.98 -13.91 -10.73
C GLY A 193 -11.24 -13.65 -9.42
N TYR A 194 -11.62 -12.61 -8.66
CA TYR A 194 -11.06 -12.39 -7.33
C TYR A 194 -11.71 -13.29 -6.29
N THR A 195 -10.92 -13.69 -5.29
CA THR A 195 -11.42 -14.33 -4.08
C THR A 195 -11.69 -13.26 -3.02
N GLU A 196 -12.92 -13.20 -2.50
CA GLU A 196 -13.25 -12.31 -1.40
C GLU A 196 -12.60 -12.79 -0.11
N VAL A 197 -12.02 -11.86 0.63
CA VAL A 197 -11.49 -12.07 1.98
C VAL A 197 -12.01 -10.97 2.92
N ALA A 198 -12.28 -11.32 4.17
CA ALA A 198 -12.73 -10.39 5.21
C ALA A 198 -11.61 -10.24 6.27
N PRO A 199 -10.71 -9.26 6.12
CA PRO A 199 -9.58 -9.10 7.02
C PRO A 199 -9.98 -8.41 8.32
N PRO A 200 -9.18 -8.54 9.41
CA PRO A 200 -9.32 -7.71 10.59
C PRO A 200 -9.07 -6.22 10.26
N TYR A 201 -9.84 -5.32 10.90
CA TYR A 201 -9.72 -3.87 10.71
C TYR A 201 -8.73 -3.21 11.67
N ILE A 202 -8.33 -3.91 12.70
CA ILE A 202 -7.22 -3.54 13.57
C ILE A 202 -6.03 -4.41 13.17
N VAL A 203 -4.94 -3.76 12.77
CA VAL A 203 -3.78 -4.44 12.19
C VAL A 203 -2.51 -4.16 12.97
N GLY A 204 -1.60 -5.11 13.00
CA GLY A 204 -0.28 -4.94 13.60
C GLY A 204 0.60 -3.97 12.81
N GLU A 205 1.53 -3.31 13.48
CA GLU A 205 2.50 -2.39 12.86
C GLU A 205 3.24 -3.00 11.67
N HIS A 206 3.53 -4.30 11.74
CA HIS A 206 4.21 -5.02 10.66
C HIS A 206 3.42 -5.04 9.34
N CYS A 207 2.06 -5.00 9.38
CA CYS A 207 1.24 -4.88 8.18
C CYS A 207 1.45 -3.51 7.51
N MET A 208 1.52 -2.45 8.31
CA MET A 208 1.76 -1.08 7.83
C MET A 208 3.17 -0.92 7.25
N ILE A 209 4.17 -1.57 7.86
CA ILE A 209 5.54 -1.62 7.33
C ILE A 209 5.59 -2.39 6.02
N GLY A 210 4.91 -3.52 5.95
CA GLY A 210 4.90 -4.41 4.78
C GLY A 210 4.44 -3.71 3.49
N VAL A 211 3.40 -2.91 3.56
CA VAL A 211 2.87 -2.16 2.41
C VAL A 211 3.56 -0.81 2.18
N GLY A 212 4.49 -0.38 3.05
CA GLY A 212 5.22 0.88 2.89
C GLY A 212 4.52 2.11 3.45
N GLN A 213 3.45 1.96 4.22
CA GLN A 213 2.84 3.07 4.96
C GLN A 213 3.77 3.54 6.08
N PHE A 214 4.40 2.62 6.79
CA PHE A 214 5.37 2.94 7.82
C PHE A 214 6.82 2.69 7.36
N PRO A 215 7.75 3.44 7.93
CA PRO A 215 7.64 4.46 8.99
C PRO A 215 7.14 5.84 8.53
N LYS A 216 7.15 6.15 7.24
CA LYS A 216 7.01 7.52 6.69
C LYS A 216 5.68 8.20 7.03
N PHE A 217 4.55 7.49 6.98
CA PHE A 217 3.20 8.04 7.14
C PHE A 217 2.54 7.64 8.48
N ARG A 218 3.34 7.51 9.53
CA ARG A 218 2.85 7.12 10.85
C ARG A 218 1.84 8.12 11.44
N ASP A 219 2.00 9.39 11.16
CA ASP A 219 1.12 10.47 11.57
C ASP A 219 -0.26 10.46 10.90
N GLN A 220 -0.40 9.73 9.79
CA GLN A 220 -1.67 9.56 9.08
C GLN A 220 -2.54 8.40 9.62
N ALA A 221 -1.99 7.59 10.53
CA ALA A 221 -2.67 6.41 11.03
C ALA A 221 -3.30 6.64 12.40
N TYR A 222 -4.50 6.09 12.62
CA TYR A 222 -5.12 6.00 13.94
C TYR A 222 -4.48 4.84 14.72
N ALA A 223 -3.73 5.17 15.78
CA ALA A 223 -3.20 4.17 16.70
C ALA A 223 -4.28 3.73 17.71
N VAL A 224 -4.33 2.42 17.98
CA VAL A 224 -5.13 1.88 19.07
C VAL A 224 -4.38 2.16 20.38
N GLN A 225 -5.04 2.83 21.32
CA GLN A 225 -4.43 3.28 22.57
C GLN A 225 -3.98 2.11 23.46
N GLU A 226 -2.93 2.32 24.27
CA GLU A 226 -2.40 1.35 25.21
C GLU A 226 -3.44 0.90 26.26
N GLY A 227 -3.36 -0.36 26.67
CA GLY A 227 -4.28 -1.02 27.61
C GLY A 227 -4.66 -2.44 27.20
N LEU A 228 -4.40 -2.80 25.96
CA LEU A 228 -4.45 -4.19 25.50
C LEU A 228 -3.07 -4.84 25.69
N ASP A 229 -3.05 -6.10 26.09
CA ASP A 229 -1.81 -6.89 26.09
C ASP A 229 -1.33 -7.07 24.64
N THR A 230 -0.47 -6.18 24.18
CA THR A 230 0.14 -6.20 22.84
C THR A 230 1.50 -6.88 22.85
N SER A 231 1.86 -7.59 23.92
CA SER A 231 3.19 -8.19 24.12
C SER A 231 3.62 -9.12 22.98
N THR A 232 2.67 -9.73 22.28
CA THR A 232 2.92 -10.63 21.15
C THR A 232 2.74 -10.00 19.77
N MET A 233 2.03 -8.87 19.66
CA MET A 233 1.60 -8.29 18.38
C MET A 233 2.20 -6.91 18.08
N GLY A 234 2.90 -6.30 19.05
CA GLY A 234 3.39 -4.94 18.93
C GLY A 234 2.26 -3.90 18.94
N LYS A 235 2.50 -2.71 18.35
CA LYS A 235 1.50 -1.66 18.27
C LYS A 235 0.42 -1.99 17.24
N LEU A 236 -0.81 -1.67 17.57
CA LEU A 236 -1.99 -1.89 16.73
C LEU A 236 -2.52 -0.57 16.17
N TYR A 237 -3.09 -0.63 14.96
CA TYR A 237 -3.61 0.53 14.23
C TYR A 237 -4.93 0.18 13.55
N LEU A 238 -5.83 1.18 13.41
CA LEU A 238 -6.94 1.07 12.48
C LEU A 238 -6.39 1.13 11.05
N LEU A 239 -6.85 0.23 10.18
CA LEU A 239 -6.37 0.16 8.82
C LEU A 239 -6.76 1.42 8.00
N PRO A 240 -5.84 2.02 7.24
CA PRO A 240 -6.15 3.12 6.31
C PRO A 240 -6.67 2.61 4.95
N THR A 241 -6.54 1.31 4.70
CA THR A 241 -6.92 0.57 3.48
C THR A 241 -6.82 -0.92 3.76
N ALA A 242 -7.68 -1.73 3.15
CA ALA A 242 -7.58 -3.19 3.23
C ALA A 242 -6.29 -3.73 2.58
N GLU A 243 -5.57 -2.93 1.80
CA GLU A 243 -4.23 -3.29 1.30
C GLU A 243 -3.32 -3.77 2.45
N ALA A 244 -3.33 -3.05 3.59
CA ALA A 244 -2.43 -3.37 4.70
C ALA A 244 -2.57 -4.81 5.22
N PRO A 245 -3.76 -5.32 5.58
CA PRO A 245 -3.89 -6.72 5.98
C PRO A 245 -3.86 -7.70 4.79
N VAL A 246 -4.48 -7.39 3.65
CA VAL A 246 -4.65 -8.37 2.56
C VAL A 246 -3.32 -8.67 1.86
N ALA A 247 -2.49 -7.65 1.60
CA ALA A 247 -1.16 -7.88 1.04
C ALA A 247 -0.26 -8.71 1.97
N ASN A 248 -0.49 -8.65 3.29
CA ASN A 248 0.28 -9.40 4.30
C ASN A 248 -0.26 -10.81 4.58
N ILE A 249 -1.31 -11.29 3.89
CA ILE A 249 -1.85 -12.65 4.10
C ILE A 249 -0.74 -13.70 3.97
N HIS A 250 0.12 -13.54 2.97
CA HIS A 250 1.24 -14.47 2.68
C HIS A 250 2.60 -13.99 3.20
N ARG A 251 2.62 -13.09 4.19
CA ARG A 251 3.85 -12.62 4.81
C ARG A 251 4.70 -13.81 5.30
N GLU A 252 6.02 -13.77 4.99
CA GLU A 252 7.00 -14.79 5.38
C GLU A 252 6.76 -16.19 4.77
N GLU A 253 5.88 -16.29 3.77
CA GLU A 253 5.61 -17.53 3.05
C GLU A 253 6.46 -17.65 1.77
N ILE A 254 6.57 -18.90 1.29
CA ILE A 254 7.11 -19.24 -0.03
C ILE A 254 6.03 -19.98 -0.79
N LEU A 255 5.40 -19.29 -1.73
CA LEU A 255 4.35 -19.86 -2.57
C LEU A 255 4.94 -20.80 -3.63
N ALA A 256 4.17 -21.77 -4.10
CA ALA A 256 4.50 -22.48 -5.33
C ALA A 256 4.21 -21.56 -6.54
N GLU A 257 5.06 -21.56 -7.58
CA GLU A 257 4.87 -20.71 -8.78
C GLU A 257 3.48 -20.89 -9.42
N LYS A 258 2.98 -22.12 -9.46
CA LYS A 258 1.65 -22.45 -9.99
C LYS A 258 0.46 -21.85 -9.19
N GLN A 259 0.69 -21.32 -8.01
CA GLN A 259 -0.35 -20.60 -7.25
C GLN A 259 -0.54 -19.16 -7.73
N LEU A 260 0.41 -18.64 -8.52
CA LEU A 260 0.32 -17.30 -9.10
C LEU A 260 -0.50 -17.32 -10.39
N PRO A 261 -1.34 -16.31 -10.65
CA PRO A 261 -1.59 -15.15 -9.80
C PRO A 261 -2.54 -15.48 -8.62
N VAL A 262 -2.30 -14.89 -7.45
CA VAL A 262 -3.26 -14.85 -6.34
C VAL A 262 -4.00 -13.52 -6.41
N CYS A 263 -5.33 -13.55 -6.46
CA CYS A 263 -6.19 -12.36 -6.59
C CYS A 263 -7.19 -12.30 -5.45
N TYR A 264 -7.13 -11.24 -4.63
CA TYR A 264 -8.04 -11.00 -3.51
C TYR A 264 -8.80 -9.70 -3.66
N CYS A 265 -10.09 -9.71 -3.30
CA CYS A 265 -10.85 -8.49 -3.06
C CYS A 265 -11.35 -8.46 -1.60
N ALA A 266 -11.41 -7.27 -1.02
CA ALA A 266 -11.84 -7.09 0.36
C ALA A 266 -12.59 -5.77 0.55
N TYR A 267 -13.74 -5.83 1.20
CA TYR A 267 -14.38 -4.65 1.76
C TYR A 267 -13.77 -4.30 3.11
N SER A 268 -13.59 -3.02 3.35
CA SER A 268 -13.32 -2.50 4.71
C SER A 268 -13.74 -1.05 4.86
N PRO A 269 -14.12 -0.61 6.08
CA PRO A 269 -13.98 0.78 6.47
C PRO A 269 -12.48 1.13 6.47
N CYS A 270 -12.15 2.34 6.04
CA CYS A 270 -10.79 2.86 5.99
C CYS A 270 -10.69 4.09 6.87
N PHE A 271 -9.61 4.20 7.66
CA PHE A 271 -9.43 5.26 8.65
C PHE A 271 -8.17 6.07 8.34
N ARG A 272 -8.34 7.38 8.09
CA ARG A 272 -7.23 8.29 7.77
C ARG A 272 -7.31 9.54 8.62
N ALA A 273 -6.22 9.88 9.32
CA ALA A 273 -6.16 11.06 10.17
C ALA A 273 -6.19 12.38 9.37
N GLU A 274 -5.93 12.33 8.04
CA GLU A 274 -5.91 13.48 7.13
C GLU A 274 -5.07 14.65 7.70
N ALA A 275 -3.96 14.32 8.37
CA ALA A 275 -3.08 15.31 8.99
C ALA A 275 -2.52 16.27 7.94
N GLY A 276 -2.70 17.56 8.15
CA GLY A 276 -2.25 18.63 7.24
C GLY A 276 -3.23 19.01 6.13
N ALA A 277 -4.39 18.34 6.02
CA ALA A 277 -5.39 18.64 4.97
C ALA A 277 -6.37 19.77 5.32
N ALA A 278 -6.13 20.53 6.38
CA ALA A 278 -7.01 21.60 6.83
C ALA A 278 -7.27 22.65 5.72
N GLY A 279 -8.53 22.80 5.33
CA GLY A 279 -8.98 23.79 4.34
C GLY A 279 -9.12 23.30 2.91
N LEU A 280 -8.64 22.11 2.54
CA LEU A 280 -8.77 21.54 1.20
C LEU A 280 -9.98 20.61 1.11
N GLY A 281 -11.10 21.08 0.54
CA GLY A 281 -12.26 20.22 0.18
C GLY A 281 -12.97 19.56 1.36
N THR A 282 -12.98 20.19 2.54
CA THR A 282 -13.55 19.64 3.80
C THR A 282 -15.08 19.62 3.87
N ARG A 283 -15.77 20.19 2.86
CA ARG A 283 -17.24 20.20 2.83
C ARG A 283 -17.78 18.97 2.09
N GLY A 284 -18.69 18.24 2.75
CA GLY A 284 -19.37 17.06 2.17
C GLY A 284 -18.58 15.77 2.35
N MET A 285 -18.53 14.94 1.31
CA MET A 285 -18.02 13.56 1.37
C MET A 285 -16.64 13.35 0.70
N ILE A 286 -16.05 14.39 0.11
CA ILE A 286 -14.86 14.23 -0.76
C ILE A 286 -13.61 13.83 0.03
N ARG A 287 -13.49 14.37 1.25
CA ARG A 287 -12.36 14.07 2.15
C ARG A 287 -12.88 13.86 3.57
N VAL A 288 -12.80 12.64 4.03
CA VAL A 288 -13.38 12.19 5.31
C VAL A 288 -12.40 11.28 6.07
N HIS A 289 -12.53 11.24 7.40
CA HIS A 289 -11.66 10.44 8.27
C HIS A 289 -11.99 8.95 8.27
N GLN A 290 -13.25 8.62 7.94
CA GLN A 290 -13.71 7.25 7.76
C GLN A 290 -14.51 7.14 6.48
N PHE A 291 -14.21 6.16 5.63
CA PHE A 291 -14.93 5.86 4.40
C PHE A 291 -14.82 4.37 4.07
N ASP A 292 -15.76 3.87 3.30
CA ASP A 292 -15.79 2.49 2.85
C ASP A 292 -15.06 2.31 1.53
N LYS A 293 -14.38 1.17 1.36
CA LYS A 293 -13.63 0.83 0.15
C LYS A 293 -13.64 -0.67 -0.11
N VAL A 294 -13.79 -1.05 -1.36
CA VAL A 294 -13.44 -2.38 -1.84
C VAL A 294 -12.03 -2.31 -2.42
N GLU A 295 -11.13 -3.11 -1.90
CA GLU A 295 -9.72 -3.18 -2.30
C GLU A 295 -9.46 -4.42 -3.14
N LEU A 296 -8.59 -4.29 -4.14
CA LEU A 296 -8.11 -5.36 -5.01
C LEU A 296 -6.62 -5.56 -4.79
N ILE A 297 -6.20 -6.79 -4.53
CA ILE A 297 -4.80 -7.16 -4.36
C ILE A 297 -4.47 -8.30 -5.31
N LYS A 298 -3.32 -8.21 -6.00
CA LYS A 298 -2.77 -9.31 -6.77
C LYS A 298 -1.33 -9.58 -6.35
N VAL A 299 -1.01 -10.87 -6.19
CA VAL A 299 0.36 -11.38 -6.09
C VAL A 299 0.66 -12.12 -7.38
N VAL A 300 1.62 -11.63 -8.17
CA VAL A 300 1.80 -12.09 -9.54
C VAL A 300 3.27 -12.43 -9.86
N HIS A 301 3.47 -13.26 -10.87
CA HIS A 301 4.80 -13.48 -11.41
C HIS A 301 5.38 -12.16 -11.96
N PRO A 302 6.68 -11.84 -11.72
CA PRO A 302 7.28 -10.56 -12.14
C PRO A 302 7.09 -10.26 -13.64
N ASP A 303 7.17 -11.28 -14.50
CA ASP A 303 7.02 -11.12 -15.96
C ASP A 303 5.60 -10.71 -16.39
N GLN A 304 4.60 -10.90 -15.52
CA GLN A 304 3.18 -10.58 -15.78
C GLN A 304 2.72 -9.29 -15.07
N GLY A 305 3.57 -8.68 -14.24
CA GLY A 305 3.18 -7.59 -13.34
C GLY A 305 2.51 -6.41 -14.03
N TYR A 306 2.95 -6.01 -15.20
CA TYR A 306 2.37 -4.86 -15.93
C TYR A 306 1.12 -5.23 -16.73
N GLU A 307 1.04 -6.44 -17.28
CA GLU A 307 -0.19 -6.94 -17.90
C GLU A 307 -1.32 -7.07 -16.85
N GLU A 308 -1.00 -7.58 -15.67
CA GLU A 308 -1.96 -7.71 -14.58
C GLU A 308 -2.36 -6.35 -13.99
N LEU A 309 -1.50 -5.31 -14.07
CA LEU A 309 -1.88 -3.94 -13.74
C LEU A 309 -2.94 -3.41 -14.71
N GLU A 310 -2.77 -3.58 -16.01
CA GLU A 310 -3.78 -3.16 -17.00
C GLU A 310 -5.12 -3.88 -16.79
N LYS A 311 -5.10 -5.19 -16.47
CA LYS A 311 -6.30 -5.94 -16.11
C LYS A 311 -6.96 -5.39 -14.84
N MET A 312 -6.18 -5.02 -13.82
CA MET A 312 -6.70 -4.44 -12.57
C MET A 312 -7.36 -3.09 -12.83
N VAL A 313 -6.76 -2.23 -13.64
CA VAL A 313 -7.34 -0.95 -14.05
C VAL A 313 -8.66 -1.18 -14.77
N HIS A 314 -8.70 -2.11 -15.72
CA HIS A 314 -9.94 -2.46 -16.44
C HIS A 314 -11.04 -2.98 -15.51
N ASN A 315 -10.69 -3.76 -14.48
CA ASN A 315 -11.65 -4.23 -13.49
C ASN A 315 -12.29 -3.06 -12.71
N ALA A 316 -11.51 -2.05 -12.33
CA ALA A 316 -12.03 -0.84 -11.68
C ALA A 316 -12.84 0.03 -12.64
N GLU A 317 -12.43 0.18 -13.89
CA GLU A 317 -13.18 0.88 -14.93
C GLU A 317 -14.55 0.24 -15.18
N THR A 318 -14.64 -1.10 -15.14
CA THR A 318 -15.89 -1.84 -15.33
C THR A 318 -16.97 -1.43 -14.34
N VAL A 319 -16.61 -1.12 -13.09
CA VAL A 319 -17.53 -0.58 -12.08
C VAL A 319 -18.21 0.69 -12.59
N LEU A 320 -17.43 1.66 -13.07
CA LEU A 320 -17.93 2.95 -13.52
C LEU A 320 -18.76 2.81 -14.79
N GLN A 321 -18.36 1.94 -15.71
CA GLN A 321 -19.08 1.63 -16.93
C GLN A 321 -20.46 1.02 -16.62
N ARG A 322 -20.53 0.06 -15.70
CA ARG A 322 -21.78 -0.58 -15.26
C ARG A 322 -22.71 0.42 -14.57
N LEU A 323 -22.16 1.41 -13.88
CA LEU A 323 -22.92 2.47 -13.22
C LEU A 323 -23.26 3.65 -14.15
N GLY A 324 -22.86 3.61 -15.43
CA GLY A 324 -23.13 4.67 -16.41
C GLY A 324 -22.45 6.00 -16.09
N LEU A 325 -21.26 5.97 -15.50
CA LEU A 325 -20.51 7.14 -15.09
C LEU A 325 -19.42 7.51 -16.12
N HIS A 326 -19.28 8.81 -16.39
CA HIS A 326 -18.18 9.35 -17.17
C HIS A 326 -16.91 9.45 -16.32
N TYR A 327 -15.79 8.98 -16.85
CA TYR A 327 -14.51 9.00 -16.16
C TYR A 327 -13.33 9.19 -17.12
N ARG A 328 -12.17 9.50 -16.57
CA ARG A 328 -10.89 9.46 -17.25
C ARG A 328 -9.89 8.61 -16.46
N VAL A 329 -8.89 8.09 -17.18
CA VAL A 329 -7.73 7.39 -16.60
C VAL A 329 -6.51 8.25 -16.84
N ILE A 330 -5.77 8.53 -15.78
CA ILE A 330 -4.49 9.23 -15.81
C ILE A 330 -3.37 8.31 -15.36
N ASN A 331 -2.16 8.50 -15.90
CA ASN A 331 -0.97 7.82 -15.40
C ASN A 331 -0.21 8.81 -14.50
N LEU A 332 0.04 8.47 -13.25
CA LEU A 332 0.77 9.36 -12.37
C LEU A 332 2.21 9.52 -12.85
N CYS A 333 2.68 10.77 -12.89
CA CYS A 333 4.06 11.10 -13.20
C CYS A 333 4.99 10.80 -12.01
N THR A 334 6.30 10.85 -12.26
CA THR A 334 7.31 10.46 -11.25
C THR A 334 7.24 11.25 -9.95
N GLY A 335 6.81 12.51 -9.98
CA GLY A 335 6.71 13.37 -8.79
C GLY A 335 5.42 13.20 -8.00
N ASP A 336 4.38 12.59 -8.59
CA ASP A 336 3.06 12.40 -7.96
C ASP A 336 2.79 10.97 -7.48
N MET A 337 3.67 10.03 -7.81
CA MET A 337 3.50 8.61 -7.47
C MET A 337 3.58 8.34 -5.96
N GLY A 338 2.74 7.42 -5.49
CA GLY A 338 2.79 6.88 -4.13
C GLY A 338 4.14 6.25 -3.79
N PHE A 339 4.47 6.22 -2.49
CA PHE A 339 5.79 5.81 -1.97
C PHE A 339 6.23 4.40 -2.39
N ALA A 340 5.31 3.43 -2.36
CA ALA A 340 5.61 2.02 -2.67
C ALA A 340 5.49 1.68 -4.16
N ALA A 341 4.88 2.55 -4.97
CA ALA A 341 4.55 2.28 -6.36
C ALA A 341 5.73 2.46 -7.31
N ALA A 342 5.83 1.57 -8.30
CA ALA A 342 6.69 1.71 -9.48
C ALA A 342 5.93 2.31 -10.67
N LYS A 343 4.62 2.07 -10.77
CA LYS A 343 3.70 2.67 -11.74
C LYS A 343 2.29 2.70 -11.17
N THR A 344 1.58 3.80 -11.39
CA THR A 344 0.21 3.99 -10.91
C THR A 344 -0.67 4.58 -11.99
N TYR A 345 -1.89 4.06 -12.11
CA TYR A 345 -2.99 4.67 -12.82
C TYR A 345 -4.07 5.10 -11.83
N ASP A 346 -4.52 6.34 -11.95
CA ASP A 346 -5.69 6.82 -11.23
C ASP A 346 -6.90 6.89 -12.18
N ILE A 347 -8.06 6.51 -11.66
CA ILE A 347 -9.34 6.61 -12.35
C ILE A 347 -10.13 7.71 -11.66
N GLU A 348 -10.47 8.73 -12.42
CA GLU A 348 -11.17 9.91 -11.94
C GLU A 348 -12.54 10.01 -12.58
N VAL A 349 -13.59 9.98 -11.76
CA VAL A 349 -14.99 10.10 -12.20
C VAL A 349 -15.43 11.55 -12.22
N TRP A 350 -16.25 11.93 -13.20
CA TRP A 350 -16.81 13.27 -13.28
C TRP A 350 -17.95 13.45 -12.26
N ALA A 351 -17.89 14.51 -11.47
CA ALA A 351 -18.93 14.92 -10.53
C ALA A 351 -19.58 16.22 -11.06
N PRO A 352 -20.77 16.14 -11.71
CA PRO A 352 -21.34 17.29 -12.43
C PRO A 352 -21.76 18.44 -11.51
N GLY A 353 -22.22 18.16 -10.29
CA GLY A 353 -22.55 19.20 -9.29
C GLY A 353 -21.33 19.90 -8.70
N GLN A 354 -20.16 19.25 -8.74
CA GLN A 354 -18.87 19.82 -8.36
C GLN A 354 -18.17 20.50 -9.55
N GLY A 355 -18.51 20.12 -10.78
CA GLY A 355 -17.84 20.59 -12.00
C GLY A 355 -16.37 20.13 -12.10
N THR A 356 -16.01 18.99 -11.48
CA THR A 356 -14.63 18.48 -11.44
C THR A 356 -14.58 16.96 -11.48
N TYR A 357 -13.39 16.42 -11.75
CA TYR A 357 -13.09 15.02 -11.61
C TYR A 357 -12.71 14.67 -10.16
N LEU A 358 -13.15 13.51 -9.70
CA LEU A 358 -12.83 12.94 -8.37
C LEU A 358 -12.13 11.60 -8.56
N GLU A 359 -10.95 11.43 -7.99
CA GLU A 359 -10.25 10.15 -7.94
C GLU A 359 -11.07 9.14 -7.14
N VAL A 360 -11.48 8.03 -7.76
CA VAL A 360 -12.24 6.94 -7.12
C VAL A 360 -11.44 5.65 -7.02
N SER A 361 -10.39 5.51 -7.81
CA SER A 361 -9.51 4.35 -7.79
C SER A 361 -8.10 4.75 -8.14
N SER A 362 -7.13 4.16 -7.44
CA SER A 362 -5.72 4.25 -7.73
C SER A 362 -5.19 2.82 -7.82
N CYS A 363 -4.67 2.42 -8.98
CA CYS A 363 -4.16 1.07 -9.24
C CYS A 363 -2.65 1.12 -9.44
N SER A 364 -1.91 0.42 -8.58
CA SER A 364 -0.45 0.46 -8.56
C SER A 364 0.18 -0.91 -8.74
N ASN A 365 1.28 -0.97 -9.49
CA ASN A 365 2.25 -2.05 -9.42
C ASN A 365 3.41 -1.61 -8.53
N CYS A 366 3.61 -2.31 -7.43
CA CYS A 366 4.70 -2.07 -6.48
C CYS A 366 5.95 -2.92 -6.80
N GLU A 367 5.92 -3.69 -7.88
CA GLU A 367 6.96 -4.67 -8.20
C GLU A 367 7.28 -5.56 -6.98
N ASP A 368 8.55 -5.84 -6.71
CA ASP A 368 8.98 -6.66 -5.58
C ASP A 368 9.19 -5.85 -4.27
N TYR A 369 8.90 -4.56 -4.30
CA TYR A 369 9.17 -3.66 -3.17
C TYR A 369 8.44 -4.04 -1.88
N GLN A 370 7.14 -4.37 -1.98
CA GLN A 370 6.33 -4.78 -0.84
C GLN A 370 6.61 -6.25 -0.46
N SER A 371 6.77 -7.15 -1.42
CA SER A 371 7.09 -8.56 -1.14
C SER A 371 8.45 -8.71 -0.42
N ARG A 372 9.44 -7.86 -0.72
CA ARG A 372 10.70 -7.78 0.05
C ARG A 372 10.50 -7.32 1.48
N ARG A 373 9.62 -6.35 1.74
CA ARG A 373 9.30 -5.89 3.10
C ARG A 373 8.59 -6.96 3.94
N MET A 374 7.78 -7.78 3.28
CA MET A 374 7.01 -8.86 3.90
C MET A 374 7.74 -10.21 3.88
N ASN A 375 8.88 -10.30 3.22
CA ASN A 375 9.61 -11.54 2.98
C ASN A 375 8.72 -12.61 2.29
N LEU A 376 7.77 -12.16 1.46
CA LEU A 376 6.94 -13.05 0.62
C LEU A 376 7.74 -13.46 -0.60
N ARG A 377 7.86 -14.75 -0.85
CA ARG A 377 8.60 -15.32 -1.98
C ARG A 377 7.76 -16.35 -2.72
N PHE A 378 8.17 -16.70 -3.92
CA PHE A 378 7.68 -17.90 -4.59
C PHE A 378 8.86 -18.74 -5.06
N LYS A 379 8.65 -20.05 -5.15
CA LYS A 379 9.66 -20.98 -5.64
C LYS A 379 9.45 -21.20 -7.13
N ARG A 380 10.40 -20.71 -7.95
CA ARG A 380 10.36 -20.88 -9.41
C ARG A 380 10.58 -22.36 -9.78
N GLU A 381 9.71 -22.91 -10.63
CA GLU A 381 9.73 -24.34 -10.98
C GLU A 381 10.92 -24.72 -11.84
N SER A 382 11.39 -23.79 -12.71
CA SER A 382 12.45 -24.08 -13.68
C SER A 382 13.83 -24.36 -13.07
N ASP A 383 14.15 -23.75 -11.91
CA ASP A 383 15.48 -23.86 -11.28
C ASP A 383 15.43 -23.97 -9.75
N GLY A 384 14.24 -23.92 -9.17
CA GLY A 384 14.03 -24.03 -7.73
C GLY A 384 14.45 -22.80 -6.91
N LEU A 385 14.77 -21.67 -7.56
CA LEU A 385 15.13 -20.44 -6.87
C LEU A 385 13.91 -19.76 -6.21
N ASN A 386 14.12 -19.21 -5.02
CA ASN A 386 13.13 -18.38 -4.35
C ASN A 386 13.24 -16.94 -4.85
N LEU A 387 12.19 -16.45 -5.49
CA LEU A 387 12.08 -15.09 -6.03
C LEU A 387 11.00 -14.30 -5.30
N PHE A 388 11.07 -12.98 -5.39
CA PHE A 388 10.02 -12.09 -4.89
C PHE A 388 8.97 -11.86 -5.99
N PRO A 389 7.68 -12.12 -5.72
CA PRO A 389 6.61 -11.80 -6.67
C PRO A 389 6.38 -10.28 -6.73
N HIS A 390 5.74 -9.81 -7.80
CA HIS A 390 5.20 -8.46 -7.83
C HIS A 390 3.89 -8.40 -7.05
N LEU A 391 3.70 -7.31 -6.28
CA LEU A 391 2.43 -6.98 -5.65
C LEU A 391 1.77 -5.81 -6.36
N LEU A 392 0.47 -5.99 -6.64
CA LEU A 392 -0.38 -4.97 -7.19
C LEU A 392 -1.51 -4.69 -6.21
N ASN A 393 -1.86 -3.42 -6.06
CA ASN A 393 -3.01 -2.99 -5.29
C ASN A 393 -3.86 -2.01 -6.11
N GLY A 394 -5.15 -1.98 -5.85
CA GLY A 394 -6.04 -1.03 -6.48
C GLY A 394 -7.38 -0.93 -5.77
N SER A 395 -7.99 0.25 -5.80
CA SER A 395 -9.34 0.39 -5.28
C SER A 395 -10.35 -0.11 -6.31
N GLY A 396 -11.14 -1.06 -5.92
CA GLY A 396 -12.26 -1.53 -6.71
C GLY A 396 -13.59 -0.76 -6.63
N THR A 397 -13.77 0.27 -5.87
CA THR A 397 -13.48 1.67 -5.78
C THR A 397 -13.58 2.23 -4.34
N ALA A 398 -13.21 3.54 -4.15
CA ALA A 398 -13.49 4.28 -2.91
C ALA A 398 -14.93 4.79 -2.92
N LEU A 399 -15.77 4.29 -1.99
CA LEU A 399 -17.22 4.45 -2.07
C LEU A 399 -17.69 5.89 -1.86
N ALA A 400 -17.09 6.66 -0.96
CA ALA A 400 -17.55 8.02 -0.67
C ALA A 400 -17.56 8.92 -1.93
N ARG A 401 -16.50 8.89 -2.74
CA ARG A 401 -16.41 9.67 -3.98
C ARG A 401 -17.24 9.04 -5.11
N LEU A 402 -17.33 7.72 -5.16
CA LEU A 402 -18.24 7.02 -6.06
C LEU A 402 -19.71 7.39 -5.77
N PHE A 403 -20.10 7.43 -4.50
CA PHE A 403 -21.42 7.88 -4.04
C PHE A 403 -21.71 9.31 -4.53
N VAL A 404 -20.77 10.24 -4.36
CA VAL A 404 -20.88 11.62 -4.87
C VAL A 404 -21.17 11.63 -6.35
N ALA A 405 -20.34 10.97 -7.16
CA ALA A 405 -20.48 10.94 -8.59
C ALA A 405 -21.81 10.30 -9.04
N LEU A 406 -22.23 9.23 -8.35
CA LEU A 406 -23.46 8.51 -8.65
C LEU A 406 -24.70 9.39 -8.40
N VAL A 407 -24.82 10.00 -7.22
CA VAL A 407 -26.01 10.81 -6.90
C VAL A 407 -26.07 12.09 -7.73
N GLU A 408 -24.90 12.71 -8.03
CA GLU A 408 -24.85 13.90 -8.87
C GLU A 408 -25.12 13.59 -10.35
N THR A 409 -24.68 12.43 -10.87
CA THR A 409 -24.90 12.06 -12.27
C THR A 409 -26.33 11.63 -12.54
N HIS A 410 -26.96 10.89 -11.61
CA HIS A 410 -28.27 10.28 -11.82
C HIS A 410 -29.43 11.05 -11.18
N GLN A 411 -29.20 12.30 -10.75
CA GLN A 411 -30.26 13.17 -10.25
C GLN A 411 -31.27 13.53 -11.33
N GLN A 412 -32.52 13.67 -10.94
CA GLN A 412 -33.64 14.06 -11.81
C GLN A 412 -34.07 15.50 -11.52
N ALA A 413 -34.85 16.10 -12.42
CA ALA A 413 -35.30 17.49 -12.31
C ALA A 413 -36.14 17.76 -11.02
N ASP A 414 -36.84 16.75 -10.51
CA ASP A 414 -37.56 16.84 -9.24
C ASP A 414 -36.65 16.69 -8.00
N GLY A 415 -35.40 16.34 -8.19
CA GLY A 415 -34.41 16.12 -7.13
C GLY A 415 -34.35 14.69 -6.61
N SER A 416 -35.13 13.76 -7.15
CA SER A 416 -34.98 12.32 -6.91
C SER A 416 -33.71 11.77 -7.60
N ILE A 417 -33.28 10.55 -7.27
CA ILE A 417 -32.15 9.89 -7.91
C ILE A 417 -32.64 8.63 -8.64
N ARG A 418 -32.43 8.56 -9.94
CA ARG A 418 -32.63 7.32 -10.70
C ARG A 418 -31.48 6.33 -10.35
N VAL A 419 -31.84 5.13 -9.95
CA VAL A 419 -30.87 4.09 -9.59
C VAL A 419 -30.40 3.36 -10.85
N PRO A 420 -29.08 3.28 -11.13
CA PRO A 420 -28.56 2.46 -12.21
C PRO A 420 -29.07 1.01 -12.14
N GLU A 421 -29.45 0.46 -13.28
CA GLU A 421 -30.04 -0.88 -13.37
C GLU A 421 -29.26 -1.96 -12.62
N PRO A 422 -27.92 -2.04 -12.71
CA PRO A 422 -27.13 -3.05 -11.99
C PRO A 422 -27.21 -2.93 -10.46
N LEU A 423 -27.54 -1.75 -9.91
CA LEU A 423 -27.70 -1.55 -8.47
C LEU A 423 -29.13 -1.83 -7.96
N GLN A 424 -30.13 -1.84 -8.83
CA GLN A 424 -31.52 -2.01 -8.42
C GLN A 424 -31.78 -3.29 -7.63
N PRO A 425 -31.21 -4.46 -7.99
CA PRO A 425 -31.38 -5.69 -7.20
C PRO A 425 -30.81 -5.58 -5.78
N TYR A 426 -29.72 -4.83 -5.59
CA TYR A 426 -29.08 -4.64 -4.30
C TYR A 426 -29.78 -3.59 -3.44
N LEU A 427 -30.26 -2.51 -4.05
CA LEU A 427 -30.97 -1.44 -3.38
C LEU A 427 -32.45 -1.79 -3.11
N GLY A 428 -33.07 -2.56 -4.00
CA GLY A 428 -34.49 -2.91 -3.96
C GLY A 428 -35.39 -1.74 -4.37
N ALA A 429 -34.91 -0.86 -5.24
CA ALA A 429 -35.68 0.26 -5.81
C ALA A 429 -35.01 0.76 -7.10
N ASP A 430 -35.78 1.35 -8.00
CA ASP A 430 -35.33 2.00 -9.24
C ASP A 430 -35.14 3.51 -9.09
N VAL A 431 -35.70 4.10 -8.04
CA VAL A 431 -35.61 5.53 -7.71
C VAL A 431 -35.41 5.72 -6.20
N ILE A 432 -34.56 6.62 -5.81
CA ILE A 432 -34.48 7.16 -4.44
C ILE A 432 -35.39 8.41 -4.43
N PRO A 433 -36.56 8.36 -3.76
CA PRO A 433 -37.52 9.45 -3.78
C PRO A 433 -37.09 10.60 -2.84
N LEU A 434 -37.72 11.76 -3.02
CA LEU A 434 -37.63 12.85 -2.06
C LEU A 434 -38.02 12.37 -0.66
N ALA A 435 -37.36 12.88 0.35
CA ALA A 435 -37.74 12.61 1.72
C ALA A 435 -39.08 13.28 2.02
N SER A 436 -40.04 12.49 2.47
CA SER A 436 -41.33 12.96 2.98
C SER A 436 -41.16 13.78 4.28
#